data_ce92642399c933e46c5c4ee2b075ad3c
#
_entry.id   ce92642399c933e46c5c4ee2b075ad3c
#
_cell.length_a   1.000
_cell.length_b   1.000
_cell.length_c   1.000
_cell.angle_alpha   90.00
_cell.angle_beta   90.00
_cell.angle_gamma   90.00
#
_symmetry.space_group_name_H-M   'P 1'
#
loop_
_entity.id
_entity.type
_entity.pdbx_description
1 polymer ?
#
loop_
_entity_poly.entity_id
_entity_poly.type
_entity_poly.pdbx_seq_one_letter_code
_entity_poly.pdbx_strand_id
1 'polypeptide(L)'
;LDTKGPEIRTGVLKGGKRIMLKAGEQFTLTTEEIEGDESKVSITYEGLVQDVDAGRVILIDDGLIELKVVGKSEKEIFCEVINGGELGERKGVNVPNVAVRLPAITEKDKDDIRFGVEQGIDFIAASFVRNAECVLEIKAYLKELGAPYVPIIAKVENAEGIKNIDEIIRAADGVMVARGDLGVEIPAEEVPYLQKMIIQKCNMNFKTVITATQMLDSMMRNPRPTRAEVTDVANAVYDGTDAVMLSGETAQGKYPLEALQMICLLYTSP
;
A
#
# COMPACT_ATOMS: atom_id res chain seq x y z
N LEU A 1 2.08 5.02 -15.12
CA LEU A 1 1.44 3.75 -14.75
C LEU A 1 1.66 3.49 -13.27
N ASP A 2 0.59 3.19 -12.53
CA ASP A 2 0.66 2.65 -11.16
C ASP A 2 0.44 1.14 -11.23
N THR A 3 1.40 0.33 -10.80
CA THR A 3 1.25 -1.13 -10.81
C THR A 3 0.33 -1.55 -9.67
N LYS A 4 -0.41 -2.65 -9.88
CA LYS A 4 -1.20 -3.23 -8.81
C LYS A 4 -0.30 -3.79 -7.70
N GLY A 5 0.81 -4.40 -8.11
CA GLY A 5 1.75 -5.05 -7.21
C GLY A 5 1.23 -6.38 -6.61
N PRO A 6 2.09 -7.08 -5.88
CA PRO A 6 1.78 -8.36 -5.27
C PRO A 6 1.01 -8.18 -3.96
N GLU A 7 -0.29 -8.01 -4.03
CA GLU A 7 -1.17 -7.92 -2.84
C GLU A 7 -1.80 -9.27 -2.48
N ILE A 8 -2.00 -9.44 -1.17
CA ILE A 8 -2.79 -10.54 -0.63
C ILE A 8 -4.22 -10.04 -0.44
N ARG A 9 -5.20 -10.80 -0.90
CA ARG A 9 -6.62 -10.47 -0.74
C ARG A 9 -7.42 -11.66 -0.23
N THR A 10 -8.53 -11.35 0.45
CA THR A 10 -9.57 -12.36 0.72
C THR A 10 -10.29 -12.72 -0.57
N GLY A 11 -10.91 -13.89 -0.60
CA GLY A 11 -11.73 -14.34 -1.72
C GLY A 11 -13.15 -13.77 -1.70
N VAL A 12 -14.05 -14.50 -2.34
CA VAL A 12 -15.48 -14.17 -2.41
C VAL A 12 -16.26 -14.76 -1.24
N LEU A 13 -17.44 -14.22 -0.98
CA LEU A 13 -18.34 -14.65 0.09
C LEU A 13 -19.63 -15.23 -0.47
N LYS A 14 -20.27 -16.15 0.23
CA LYS A 14 -21.53 -16.77 -0.17
C LYS A 14 -22.60 -15.75 -0.51
N GLY A 15 -23.02 -15.78 -1.77
CA GLY A 15 -24.05 -14.89 -2.29
C GLY A 15 -23.65 -13.40 -2.31
N GLY A 16 -22.35 -13.07 -2.28
CA GLY A 16 -21.84 -11.70 -2.32
C GLY A 16 -22.20 -10.85 -1.09
N LYS A 17 -22.64 -11.49 -0.01
CA LYS A 17 -23.06 -10.77 1.22
C LYS A 17 -21.89 -10.54 2.14
N ARG A 18 -21.82 -9.35 2.70
CA ARG A 18 -20.87 -9.05 3.78
C ARG A 18 -21.22 -9.87 5.03
N ILE A 19 -20.21 -10.26 5.77
CA ILE A 19 -20.33 -11.02 7.00
C ILE A 19 -19.83 -10.17 8.18
N MET A 20 -20.40 -10.38 9.38
CA MET A 20 -20.00 -9.67 10.60
C MET A 20 -19.12 -10.59 11.44
N LEU A 21 -17.85 -10.22 11.59
CA LEU A 21 -16.92 -10.89 12.51
C LEU A 21 -16.95 -10.20 13.85
N LYS A 22 -17.01 -10.98 14.95
CA LYS A 22 -17.05 -10.43 16.30
C LYS A 22 -15.78 -10.79 17.08
N ALA A 23 -15.32 -9.85 17.88
CA ALA A 23 -14.15 -10.07 18.74
C ALA A 23 -14.34 -11.32 19.64
N GLY A 24 -13.29 -12.13 19.75
CA GLY A 24 -13.27 -13.40 20.48
C GLY A 24 -13.77 -14.63 19.70
N GLU A 25 -14.33 -14.45 18.51
CA GLU A 25 -14.72 -15.56 17.64
C GLU A 25 -13.50 -16.16 16.93
N GLN A 26 -13.61 -17.43 16.53
CA GLN A 26 -12.63 -18.13 15.70
C GLN A 26 -12.94 -17.85 14.22
N PHE A 27 -11.90 -17.54 13.44
CA PHE A 27 -12.02 -17.33 12.00
C PHE A 27 -10.85 -17.98 11.27
N THR A 28 -11.12 -18.64 10.16
CA THR A 28 -10.09 -19.37 9.41
C THR A 28 -9.81 -18.71 8.05
N LEU A 29 -8.54 -18.48 7.75
CA LEU A 29 -8.09 -18.15 6.40
C LEU A 29 -7.61 -19.44 5.73
N THR A 30 -8.02 -19.67 4.47
CA THR A 30 -7.63 -20.88 3.73
C THR A 30 -7.05 -20.54 2.37
N THR A 31 -6.10 -21.37 1.91
CA THR A 31 -5.55 -21.29 0.55
C THR A 31 -6.43 -22.04 -0.46
N GLU A 32 -7.43 -22.81 0.00
CA GLU A 32 -8.39 -23.44 -0.90
C GLU A 32 -9.38 -22.41 -1.42
N GLU A 33 -9.67 -22.48 -2.73
CA GLU A 33 -10.65 -21.60 -3.34
C GLU A 33 -12.07 -22.01 -2.93
N ILE A 34 -12.70 -21.19 -2.09
CA ILE A 34 -14.05 -21.41 -1.57
C ILE A 34 -14.87 -20.12 -1.63
N GLU A 35 -16.19 -20.27 -1.62
CA GLU A 35 -17.08 -19.19 -1.20
C GLU A 35 -17.10 -19.12 0.34
N GLY A 36 -16.53 -18.06 0.91
CA GLY A 36 -16.39 -17.89 2.34
C GLY A 36 -17.70 -17.61 3.06
N ASP A 37 -17.69 -17.78 4.38
CA ASP A 37 -18.79 -17.50 5.29
C ASP A 37 -18.27 -16.96 6.64
N GLU A 38 -19.12 -16.90 7.67
CA GLU A 38 -18.78 -16.38 8.99
C GLU A 38 -17.67 -17.16 9.71
N SER A 39 -17.28 -18.33 9.20
CA SER A 39 -16.26 -19.20 9.82
C SER A 39 -14.93 -19.20 9.07
N LYS A 40 -14.96 -18.96 7.74
CA LYS A 40 -13.79 -19.16 6.88
C LYS A 40 -13.88 -18.33 5.59
N VAL A 41 -12.72 -17.86 5.11
CA VAL A 41 -12.57 -17.23 3.79
C VAL A 41 -11.28 -17.66 3.12
N SER A 42 -11.28 -17.74 1.78
CA SER A 42 -10.07 -17.98 1.00
C SER A 42 -9.17 -16.75 0.95
N ILE A 43 -7.87 -16.98 0.72
CA ILE A 43 -6.86 -15.94 0.46
C ILE A 43 -6.11 -16.22 -0.84
N THR A 44 -5.66 -15.16 -1.51
CA THR A 44 -5.02 -15.24 -2.83
C THR A 44 -3.57 -15.72 -2.80
N TYR A 45 -2.91 -15.70 -1.65
CA TYR A 45 -1.51 -16.07 -1.51
C TYR A 45 -1.36 -17.37 -0.72
N GLU A 46 -1.08 -18.46 -1.42
CA GLU A 46 -0.93 -19.80 -0.82
C GLU A 46 0.27 -19.88 0.15
N GLY A 47 1.36 -19.16 -0.13
CA GLY A 47 2.56 -19.14 0.70
C GLY A 47 2.35 -18.53 2.08
N LEU A 48 1.25 -17.84 2.34
CA LEU A 48 1.00 -17.19 3.63
C LEU A 48 0.99 -18.19 4.78
N VAL A 49 0.48 -19.41 4.57
CA VAL A 49 0.48 -20.47 5.59
C VAL A 49 1.91 -20.81 6.06
N GLN A 50 2.90 -20.75 5.16
CA GLN A 50 4.30 -21.00 5.53
C GLN A 50 4.96 -19.78 6.15
N ASP A 51 4.55 -18.57 5.74
CA ASP A 51 5.17 -17.32 6.15
C ASP A 51 4.74 -16.83 7.53
N VAL A 52 3.52 -17.21 8.00
CA VAL A 52 3.02 -16.81 9.32
C VAL A 52 3.18 -17.90 10.37
N ASP A 53 3.38 -17.48 11.62
CA ASP A 53 3.43 -18.35 12.80
C ASP A 53 2.40 -17.93 13.85
N ALA A 54 2.10 -18.81 14.81
CA ALA A 54 1.21 -18.51 15.92
C ALA A 54 1.68 -17.27 16.70
N GLY A 55 0.74 -16.43 17.07
CA GLY A 55 0.95 -15.16 17.75
C GLY A 55 1.14 -13.96 16.80
N ARG A 56 1.27 -14.17 15.50
CA ARG A 56 1.31 -13.07 14.51
C ARG A 56 -0.07 -12.46 14.31
N VAL A 57 -0.07 -11.20 13.92
CA VAL A 57 -1.27 -10.43 13.59
C VAL A 57 -1.47 -10.45 12.07
N ILE A 58 -2.73 -10.60 11.66
CA ILE A 58 -3.18 -10.42 10.28
C ILE A 58 -4.24 -9.32 10.31
N LEU A 59 -4.06 -8.33 9.46
CA LEU A 59 -4.98 -7.21 9.29
C LEU A 59 -5.77 -7.38 7.99
N ILE A 60 -7.06 -7.08 8.03
CA ILE A 60 -7.94 -7.16 6.85
C ILE A 60 -8.68 -5.83 6.70
N ASP A 61 -8.93 -5.42 5.43
CA ASP A 61 -9.66 -4.21 5.07
C ASP A 61 -9.01 -2.96 5.70
N ASP A 62 -7.75 -2.69 5.31
CA ASP A 62 -6.96 -1.55 5.78
C ASP A 62 -6.83 -1.47 7.31
N GLY A 63 -6.77 -2.63 7.96
CA GLY A 63 -6.62 -2.74 9.41
C GLY A 63 -7.92 -2.59 10.21
N LEU A 64 -9.08 -2.50 9.56
CA LEU A 64 -10.37 -2.43 10.24
C LEU A 64 -10.71 -3.72 10.99
N ILE A 65 -10.23 -4.86 10.50
CA ILE A 65 -10.38 -6.17 11.14
C ILE A 65 -9.00 -6.67 11.53
N GLU A 66 -8.84 -7.06 12.79
CA GLU A 66 -7.59 -7.61 13.32
C GLU A 66 -7.80 -9.05 13.76
N LEU A 67 -6.96 -9.93 13.21
CA LEU A 67 -6.91 -11.35 13.54
C LEU A 67 -5.57 -11.70 14.18
N LYS A 68 -5.58 -12.57 15.17
CA LYS A 68 -4.39 -13.15 15.77
C LYS A 68 -4.29 -14.63 15.41
N VAL A 69 -3.18 -15.02 14.81
CA VAL A 69 -2.92 -16.42 14.46
C VAL A 69 -2.79 -17.25 15.72
N VAL A 70 -3.62 -18.28 15.88
CA VAL A 70 -3.58 -19.23 17.00
C VAL A 70 -3.00 -20.58 16.60
N GLY A 71 -2.99 -20.89 15.29
CA GLY A 71 -2.42 -22.13 14.75
C GLY A 71 -2.54 -22.19 13.25
N LYS A 72 -1.97 -23.22 12.65
CA LYS A 72 -2.03 -23.44 11.19
C LYS A 72 -2.00 -24.94 10.84
N SER A 73 -2.48 -25.27 9.66
CA SER A 73 -2.33 -26.58 9.01
C SER A 73 -1.56 -26.42 7.68
N GLU A 74 -1.62 -27.39 6.80
CA GLU A 74 -0.99 -27.27 5.47
C GLU A 74 -1.64 -26.20 4.58
N LYS A 75 -2.95 -25.94 4.76
CA LYS A 75 -3.73 -25.04 3.90
C LYS A 75 -4.54 -23.98 4.66
N GLU A 76 -4.50 -24.00 5.96
CA GLU A 76 -5.36 -23.16 6.78
C GLU A 76 -4.55 -22.42 7.86
N ILE A 77 -4.98 -21.19 8.14
CA ILE A 77 -4.48 -20.36 9.25
C ILE A 77 -5.66 -20.15 10.18
N PHE A 78 -5.56 -20.69 11.40
CA PHE A 78 -6.58 -20.54 12.42
C PHE A 78 -6.33 -19.27 13.21
N CYS A 79 -7.32 -18.40 13.29
CA CYS A 79 -7.21 -17.10 13.92
C CYS A 79 -8.29 -16.89 14.98
N GLU A 80 -7.97 -16.06 15.96
CA GLU A 80 -8.92 -15.41 16.86
C GLU A 80 -9.15 -13.98 16.36
N VAL A 81 -10.40 -13.55 16.28
CA VAL A 81 -10.76 -12.17 15.94
C VAL A 81 -10.47 -11.28 17.16
N ILE A 82 -9.50 -10.37 17.04
CA ILE A 82 -9.15 -9.40 18.07
C ILE A 82 -10.02 -8.16 17.94
N ASN A 83 -10.07 -7.57 16.74
CA ASN A 83 -11.00 -6.50 16.41
C ASN A 83 -11.92 -6.97 15.28
N GLY A 84 -13.21 -7.01 15.56
CA GLY A 84 -14.22 -7.44 14.61
C GLY A 84 -14.71 -6.28 13.72
N GLY A 85 -15.48 -6.65 12.69
CA GLY A 85 -16.03 -5.70 11.74
C GLY A 85 -16.80 -6.39 10.62
N GLU A 86 -17.35 -5.60 9.71
CA GLU A 86 -18.05 -6.09 8.53
C GLU A 86 -17.04 -6.44 7.44
N LEU A 87 -16.85 -7.73 7.16
CA LEU A 87 -15.96 -8.22 6.11
C LEU A 87 -16.70 -8.32 4.78
N GLY A 88 -16.20 -7.60 3.77
CA GLY A 88 -16.61 -7.71 2.37
C GLY A 88 -15.73 -8.65 1.56
N GLU A 89 -16.07 -8.84 0.28
CA GLU A 89 -15.27 -9.63 -0.65
C GLU A 89 -13.98 -8.93 -1.07
N ARG A 90 -12.94 -9.73 -1.37
CA ARG A 90 -11.69 -9.30 -2.01
C ARG A 90 -10.98 -8.16 -1.26
N LYS A 91 -11.03 -8.20 0.07
CA LYS A 91 -10.39 -7.21 0.94
C LYS A 91 -8.90 -7.47 1.06
N GLY A 92 -8.12 -6.40 1.15
CA GLY A 92 -6.67 -6.46 1.38
C GLY A 92 -6.35 -7.19 2.67
N VAL A 93 -5.27 -7.97 2.65
CA VAL A 93 -4.73 -8.71 3.80
C VAL A 93 -3.29 -8.27 4.01
N ASN A 94 -3.01 -7.68 5.16
CA ASN A 94 -1.68 -7.25 5.57
C ASN A 94 -1.18 -8.13 6.72
N VAL A 95 0.11 -8.37 6.75
CA VAL A 95 0.77 -9.19 7.79
C VAL A 95 1.98 -8.45 8.34
N PRO A 96 1.76 -7.50 9.25
CA PRO A 96 2.83 -6.67 9.79
C PRO A 96 3.98 -7.48 10.39
N ASN A 97 5.22 -7.07 10.10
CA ASN A 97 6.44 -7.73 10.58
C ASN A 97 6.60 -9.20 10.13
N VAL A 98 6.00 -9.60 9.04
CA VAL A 98 6.20 -10.91 8.39
C VAL A 98 6.79 -10.69 7.01
N ALA A 99 7.92 -11.33 6.72
CA ALA A 99 8.50 -11.31 5.38
C ALA A 99 7.71 -12.26 4.47
N VAL A 100 6.94 -11.70 3.55
CA VAL A 100 6.17 -12.48 2.57
C VAL A 100 6.99 -12.72 1.30
N ARG A 101 6.97 -13.97 0.80
CA ARG A 101 7.74 -14.39 -0.39
C ARG A 101 6.96 -14.20 -1.69
N LEU A 102 6.35 -13.02 -1.84
CA LEU A 102 5.66 -12.65 -3.07
C LEU A 102 6.66 -12.20 -4.15
N PRO A 103 6.38 -12.39 -5.46
CA PRO A 103 7.21 -11.85 -6.53
C PRO A 103 7.26 -10.32 -6.45
N ALA A 104 8.25 -9.68 -7.09
CA ALA A 104 8.31 -8.22 -7.15
C ALA A 104 7.22 -7.65 -8.07
N ILE A 105 6.95 -8.34 -9.18
CA ILE A 105 5.88 -8.03 -10.13
C ILE A 105 5.09 -9.29 -10.47
N THR A 106 3.78 -9.14 -10.58
CA THR A 106 2.89 -10.23 -11.02
C THR A 106 2.86 -10.33 -12.54
N GLU A 107 2.32 -11.44 -13.09
CA GLU A 107 2.12 -11.55 -14.54
C GLU A 107 1.18 -10.47 -15.07
N LYS A 108 0.17 -10.09 -14.25
CA LYS A 108 -0.69 -8.96 -14.59
C LYS A 108 0.08 -7.64 -14.65
N ASP A 109 0.98 -7.37 -13.70
CA ASP A 109 1.81 -6.17 -13.74
C ASP A 109 2.69 -6.14 -14.99
N LYS A 110 3.22 -7.28 -15.42
CA LYS A 110 4.00 -7.38 -16.67
C LYS A 110 3.16 -7.02 -17.89
N ASP A 111 1.93 -7.51 -17.97
CA ASP A 111 1.00 -7.17 -19.05
C ASP A 111 0.65 -5.67 -19.03
N ASP A 112 0.36 -5.11 -17.85
CA ASP A 112 0.05 -3.70 -17.67
C ASP A 112 1.25 -2.81 -18.01
N ILE A 113 2.48 -3.21 -17.62
CA ILE A 113 3.72 -2.50 -17.98
C ILE A 113 3.96 -2.54 -19.47
N ARG A 114 3.79 -3.69 -20.14
CA ARG A 114 3.92 -3.82 -21.60
C ARG A 114 2.95 -2.88 -22.31
N PHE A 115 1.68 -2.92 -21.92
CA PHE A 115 0.67 -2.01 -22.46
C PHE A 115 1.04 -0.54 -22.22
N GLY A 116 1.49 -0.20 -21.01
CA GLY A 116 1.93 1.15 -20.68
C GLY A 116 3.07 1.63 -21.58
N VAL A 117 4.10 0.79 -21.79
CA VAL A 117 5.22 1.11 -22.69
C VAL A 117 4.73 1.34 -24.12
N GLU A 118 3.82 0.51 -24.63
CA GLU A 118 3.21 0.68 -25.96
C GLU A 118 2.42 2.00 -26.08
N GLN A 119 1.86 2.49 -24.98
CA GLN A 119 1.15 3.77 -24.92
C GLN A 119 2.06 4.96 -24.61
N GLY A 120 3.38 4.75 -24.44
CA GLY A 120 4.36 5.81 -24.21
C GLY A 120 4.28 6.43 -22.82
N ILE A 121 4.20 5.60 -21.76
CA ILE A 121 4.18 6.09 -20.37
C ILE A 121 5.47 6.85 -20.03
N ASP A 122 5.34 7.85 -19.13
CA ASP A 122 6.46 8.66 -18.65
C ASP A 122 7.10 8.05 -17.40
N PHE A 123 6.31 7.41 -16.52
CA PHE A 123 6.75 6.87 -15.22
C PHE A 123 6.01 5.58 -14.87
N ILE A 124 6.69 4.74 -14.09
CA ILE A 124 6.05 3.63 -13.36
C ILE A 124 6.12 3.94 -11.87
N ALA A 125 4.97 3.94 -11.20
CA ALA A 125 4.88 3.88 -9.75
C ALA A 125 4.74 2.41 -9.36
N ALA A 126 5.79 1.85 -8.75
CA ALA A 126 5.88 0.45 -8.40
C ALA A 126 5.33 0.22 -6.98
N SER A 127 4.21 -0.51 -6.86
CA SER A 127 3.57 -0.80 -5.58
C SER A 127 4.29 -1.90 -4.80
N PHE A 128 4.23 -1.82 -3.48
CA PHE A 128 4.75 -2.80 -2.52
C PHE A 128 6.23 -3.14 -2.68
N VAL A 129 7.06 -2.14 -2.99
CA VAL A 129 8.52 -2.32 -3.07
C VAL A 129 9.08 -2.63 -1.68
N ARG A 130 9.75 -3.78 -1.56
CA ARG A 130 10.30 -4.29 -0.30
C ARG A 130 11.82 -4.13 -0.19
N ASN A 131 12.52 -4.14 -1.33
CA ASN A 131 13.98 -4.09 -1.41
C ASN A 131 14.43 -3.62 -2.80
N ALA A 132 15.75 -3.46 -3.01
CA ALA A 132 16.32 -3.04 -4.29
C ALA A 132 16.02 -4.02 -5.42
N GLU A 133 15.95 -5.32 -5.13
CA GLU A 133 15.72 -6.36 -6.13
C GLU A 133 14.36 -6.19 -6.82
N CYS A 134 13.32 -5.77 -6.10
CA CYS A 134 12.01 -5.45 -6.69
C CYS A 134 12.13 -4.38 -7.79
N VAL A 135 12.91 -3.33 -7.55
CA VAL A 135 13.13 -2.27 -8.55
C VAL A 135 13.94 -2.77 -9.73
N LEU A 136 15.00 -3.56 -9.46
CA LEU A 136 15.88 -4.09 -10.49
C LEU A 136 15.17 -5.09 -11.41
N GLU A 137 14.24 -5.88 -10.89
CA GLU A 137 13.41 -6.78 -11.69
C GLU A 137 12.53 -6.00 -12.69
N ILE A 138 11.89 -4.92 -12.24
CA ILE A 138 11.11 -4.04 -13.14
C ILE A 138 12.03 -3.39 -14.19
N LYS A 139 13.22 -2.91 -13.80
CA LYS A 139 14.20 -2.34 -14.75
C LYS A 139 14.67 -3.36 -15.79
N ALA A 140 14.88 -4.60 -15.37
CA ALA A 140 15.23 -5.69 -16.29
C ALA A 140 14.10 -5.96 -17.28
N TYR A 141 12.87 -6.02 -16.83
CA TYR A 141 11.71 -6.22 -17.70
C TYR A 141 11.51 -5.04 -18.67
N LEU A 142 11.66 -3.80 -18.22
CA LEU A 142 11.63 -2.62 -19.12
C LEU A 142 12.72 -2.67 -20.20
N LYS A 143 13.90 -3.19 -19.85
CA LYS A 143 14.99 -3.38 -20.82
C LYS A 143 14.61 -4.41 -21.88
N GLU A 144 13.96 -5.50 -21.51
CA GLU A 144 13.45 -6.51 -22.45
C GLU A 144 12.41 -5.93 -23.41
N LEU A 145 11.58 -5.00 -22.92
CA LEU A 145 10.59 -4.27 -23.72
C LEU A 145 11.19 -3.13 -24.59
N GLY A 146 12.52 -2.91 -24.52
CA GLY A 146 13.18 -1.82 -25.25
C GLY A 146 12.92 -0.42 -24.68
N ALA A 147 12.46 -0.31 -23.44
CA ALA A 147 12.11 0.93 -22.74
C ALA A 147 12.94 1.16 -21.44
N PRO A 148 14.27 1.00 -21.45
CA PRO A 148 15.10 1.13 -20.25
C PRO A 148 15.17 2.55 -19.68
N TYR A 149 14.60 3.51 -20.40
CA TYR A 149 14.57 4.93 -20.04
C TYR A 149 13.36 5.33 -19.19
N VAL A 150 12.38 4.44 -19.02
CA VAL A 150 11.19 4.74 -18.20
C VAL A 150 11.59 4.71 -16.73
N PRO A 151 11.51 5.84 -16.00
CA PRO A 151 11.89 5.89 -14.60
C PRO A 151 10.88 5.22 -13.68
N ILE A 152 11.39 4.70 -12.55
CA ILE A 152 10.60 3.98 -11.55
C ILE A 152 10.55 4.79 -10.26
N ILE A 153 9.34 5.08 -9.81
CA ILE A 153 9.03 5.61 -8.48
C ILE A 153 8.67 4.43 -7.58
N ALA A 154 9.54 4.11 -6.62
CA ALA A 154 9.29 3.03 -5.68
C ALA A 154 8.30 3.48 -4.59
N LYS A 155 7.17 2.79 -4.45
CA LYS A 155 6.20 3.06 -3.39
C LYS A 155 6.59 2.28 -2.13
N VAL A 156 6.86 3.01 -1.06
CA VAL A 156 7.21 2.45 0.26
C VAL A 156 5.92 2.33 1.07
N GLU A 157 5.44 1.10 1.22
CA GLU A 157 4.12 0.75 1.71
C GLU A 157 4.14 -0.28 2.85
N ASN A 158 5.33 -0.74 3.24
CA ASN A 158 5.47 -1.82 4.23
C ASN A 158 6.73 -1.68 5.08
N ALA A 159 6.78 -2.42 6.20
CA ALA A 159 7.89 -2.40 7.15
C ALA A 159 9.20 -2.90 6.55
N GLU A 160 9.18 -3.86 5.62
CA GLU A 160 10.38 -4.35 4.94
C GLU A 160 11.01 -3.27 4.06
N GLY A 161 10.18 -2.52 3.31
CA GLY A 161 10.61 -1.37 2.50
C GLY A 161 11.28 -0.27 3.35
N ILE A 162 10.74 0.01 4.53
CA ILE A 162 11.38 0.93 5.49
C ILE A 162 12.76 0.43 5.92
N LYS A 163 12.88 -0.84 6.28
CA LYS A 163 14.14 -1.45 6.69
C LYS A 163 15.19 -1.38 5.58
N ASN A 164 14.78 -1.52 4.33
CA ASN A 164 15.64 -1.57 3.16
C ASN A 164 15.68 -0.23 2.39
N ILE A 165 15.22 0.86 2.99
CA ILE A 165 15.01 2.14 2.32
C ILE A 165 16.25 2.68 1.60
N ASP A 166 17.43 2.50 2.17
CA ASP A 166 18.68 3.03 1.59
C ASP A 166 19.06 2.34 0.28
N GLU A 167 18.82 1.05 0.16
CA GLU A 167 19.05 0.33 -1.10
C GLU A 167 17.97 0.59 -2.14
N ILE A 168 16.72 0.78 -1.71
CA ILE A 168 15.60 1.16 -2.58
C ILE A 168 15.87 2.53 -3.20
N ILE A 169 16.26 3.53 -2.39
CA ILE A 169 16.59 4.89 -2.87
C ILE A 169 17.73 4.84 -3.91
N ARG A 170 18.75 3.99 -3.71
CA ARG A 170 19.84 3.84 -4.69
C ARG A 170 19.36 3.21 -5.99
N ALA A 171 18.49 2.22 -5.93
CA ALA A 171 18.01 1.46 -7.09
C ALA A 171 16.94 2.20 -7.89
N ALA A 172 16.04 2.91 -7.22
CA ALA A 172 14.92 3.63 -7.84
C ALA A 172 15.32 5.01 -8.41
N ASP A 173 14.46 5.57 -9.24
CA ASP A 173 14.63 6.91 -9.80
C ASP A 173 13.93 7.97 -8.93
N GLY A 174 12.95 7.55 -8.14
CA GLY A 174 12.29 8.31 -7.09
C GLY A 174 11.59 7.39 -6.10
N VAL A 175 11.04 7.97 -5.05
CA VAL A 175 10.33 7.25 -3.98
C VAL A 175 8.99 7.92 -3.70
N MET A 176 7.97 7.13 -3.41
CA MET A 176 6.69 7.61 -2.89
C MET A 176 6.50 7.10 -1.47
N VAL A 177 6.26 8.01 -0.54
CA VAL A 177 5.80 7.68 0.81
C VAL A 177 4.29 7.48 0.75
N ALA A 178 3.86 6.23 0.58
CA ALA A 178 2.45 5.86 0.43
C ALA A 178 1.84 5.60 1.82
N ARG A 179 1.47 6.70 2.51
CA ARG A 179 1.12 6.70 3.93
C ARG A 179 -0.10 5.87 4.30
N GLY A 180 -1.01 5.64 3.35
CA GLY A 180 -2.20 4.81 3.55
C GLY A 180 -1.83 3.38 3.91
N ASP A 181 -1.19 2.67 2.98
CA ASP A 181 -0.77 1.29 3.17
C ASP A 181 0.32 1.17 4.24
N LEU A 182 1.28 2.11 4.26
CA LEU A 182 2.34 2.13 5.27
C LEU A 182 1.77 2.21 6.69
N GLY A 183 0.73 3.03 6.92
CA GLY A 183 0.09 3.19 8.22
C GLY A 183 -0.76 1.99 8.67
N VAL A 184 -1.00 1.02 7.78
CA VAL A 184 -1.57 -0.29 8.14
C VAL A 184 -0.48 -1.25 8.63
N GLU A 185 0.70 -1.16 8.03
CA GLU A 185 1.84 -2.08 8.29
C GLU A 185 2.69 -1.69 9.50
N ILE A 186 2.70 -0.41 9.87
CA ILE A 186 3.50 0.13 10.99
C ILE A 186 2.62 0.95 11.93
N PRO A 187 3.03 1.15 13.20
CA PRO A 187 2.33 2.00 14.13
C PRO A 187 2.11 3.41 13.57
N ALA A 188 0.89 3.93 13.65
CA ALA A 188 0.51 5.20 13.05
C ALA A 188 1.36 6.38 13.55
N GLU A 189 1.79 6.34 14.82
CA GLU A 189 2.67 7.35 15.44
C GLU A 189 4.08 7.38 14.86
N GLU A 190 4.52 6.32 14.18
CA GLU A 190 5.84 6.25 13.55
C GLU A 190 5.83 6.85 12.13
N VAL A 191 4.68 6.88 11.46
CA VAL A 191 4.55 7.34 10.06
C VAL A 191 5.11 8.75 9.85
N PRO A 192 4.84 9.76 10.70
CA PRO A 192 5.38 11.11 10.51
C PRO A 192 6.90 11.17 10.60
N TYR A 193 7.50 10.41 11.51
CA TYR A 193 8.96 10.29 11.63
C TYR A 193 9.57 9.65 10.38
N LEU A 194 9.00 8.54 9.94
CA LEU A 194 9.48 7.80 8.77
C LEU A 194 9.33 8.61 7.48
N GLN A 195 8.25 9.35 7.31
CA GLN A 195 8.08 10.30 6.21
C GLN A 195 9.23 11.31 6.17
N LYS A 196 9.52 11.98 7.27
CA LYS A 196 10.63 12.96 7.36
C LYS A 196 11.97 12.31 7.04
N MET A 197 12.23 11.13 7.58
CA MET A 197 13.47 10.39 7.35
C MET A 197 13.62 10.00 5.87
N ILE A 198 12.56 9.52 5.21
CA ILE A 198 12.57 9.16 3.78
C ILE A 198 12.82 10.41 2.93
N ILE A 199 12.10 11.51 3.17
CA ILE A 199 12.27 12.78 2.44
C ILE A 199 13.73 13.24 2.55
N GLN A 200 14.28 13.29 3.76
CA GLN A 200 15.66 13.68 3.98
C GLN A 200 16.67 12.78 3.23
N LYS A 201 16.47 11.46 3.30
CA LYS A 201 17.35 10.51 2.60
C LYS A 201 17.26 10.65 1.08
N CYS A 202 16.07 10.85 0.52
CA CYS A 202 15.89 11.11 -0.90
C CYS A 202 16.61 12.38 -1.33
N ASN A 203 16.43 13.48 -0.61
CA ASN A 203 17.09 14.75 -0.88
C ASN A 203 18.62 14.63 -0.84
N MET A 204 19.17 13.91 0.14
CA MET A 204 20.62 13.67 0.23
C MET A 204 21.17 12.82 -0.92
N ASN A 205 20.33 12.02 -1.56
CA ASN A 205 20.69 11.16 -2.70
C ASN A 205 20.23 11.74 -4.05
N PHE A 206 19.73 12.99 -4.08
CA PHE A 206 19.19 13.65 -5.28
C PHE A 206 18.12 12.81 -5.99
N LYS A 207 17.24 12.18 -5.21
CA LYS A 207 16.11 11.39 -5.70
C LYS A 207 14.81 12.11 -5.43
N THR A 208 13.94 12.13 -6.42
CA THR A 208 12.58 12.67 -6.29
C THR A 208 11.81 11.93 -5.20
N VAL A 209 11.11 12.67 -4.34
CA VAL A 209 10.24 12.11 -3.31
C VAL A 209 8.84 12.69 -3.40
N ILE A 210 7.84 11.81 -3.36
CA ILE A 210 6.42 12.13 -3.40
C ILE A 210 5.79 11.75 -2.07
N THR A 211 5.09 12.69 -1.42
CA THR A 211 4.27 12.38 -0.24
C THR A 211 2.82 12.19 -0.66
N ALA A 212 2.26 11.01 -0.36
CA ALA A 212 0.99 10.56 -0.89
C ALA A 212 0.01 10.13 0.20
N THR A 213 -1.26 10.10 -0.17
CA THR A 213 -2.44 9.63 0.56
C THR A 213 -2.86 10.49 1.75
N GLN A 214 -4.17 10.70 1.86
CA GLN A 214 -4.82 11.43 2.96
C GLN A 214 -4.26 12.84 3.20
N MET A 215 -3.85 13.53 2.12
CA MET A 215 -3.32 14.89 2.23
C MET A 215 -4.41 15.88 2.62
N LEU A 216 -5.57 15.82 1.96
CA LEU A 216 -6.75 16.66 2.19
C LEU A 216 -8.03 15.81 2.21
N ASP A 217 -8.01 14.64 2.86
CA ASP A 217 -9.07 13.62 2.83
C ASP A 217 -10.46 14.17 3.14
N SER A 218 -10.57 15.08 4.10
CA SER A 218 -11.85 15.70 4.45
C SER A 218 -12.50 16.46 3.29
N MET A 219 -11.68 16.91 2.31
CA MET A 219 -12.16 17.61 1.12
C MET A 219 -12.84 16.67 0.10
N MET A 220 -12.80 15.38 0.29
CA MET A 220 -13.71 14.48 -0.43
C MET A 220 -15.18 14.82 -0.17
N ARG A 221 -15.49 15.37 1.01
CA ARG A 221 -16.86 15.64 1.48
C ARG A 221 -17.11 17.11 1.80
N ASN A 222 -16.07 17.88 2.11
CA ASN A 222 -16.16 19.28 2.56
C ASN A 222 -15.39 20.21 1.61
N PRO A 223 -15.87 21.46 1.40
CA PRO A 223 -15.22 22.41 0.50
C PRO A 223 -13.94 23.03 1.09
N ARG A 224 -13.60 22.72 2.35
CA ARG A 224 -12.42 23.21 3.05
C ARG A 224 -11.78 22.09 3.85
N PRO A 225 -10.44 22.04 3.92
CA PRO A 225 -9.72 21.06 4.74
C PRO A 225 -9.80 21.39 6.22
N THR A 226 -9.43 20.43 7.04
CA THR A 226 -9.16 20.66 8.45
C THR A 226 -7.83 21.39 8.63
N ARG A 227 -7.62 22.02 9.80
CA ARG A 227 -6.33 22.63 10.13
C ARG A 227 -5.20 21.60 10.25
N ALA A 228 -5.53 20.37 10.68
CA ALA A 228 -4.56 19.29 10.76
C ALA A 228 -4.04 18.90 9.37
N GLU A 229 -4.93 18.77 8.38
CA GLU A 229 -4.54 18.49 6.99
C GLU A 229 -3.70 19.61 6.36
N VAL A 230 -4.09 20.89 6.60
CA VAL A 230 -3.29 22.03 6.16
C VAL A 230 -1.87 21.97 6.74
N THR A 231 -1.76 21.64 8.04
CA THR A 231 -0.46 21.51 8.72
C THR A 231 0.33 20.33 8.19
N ASP A 232 -0.31 19.22 7.90
CA ASP A 232 0.33 18.01 7.37
C ASP A 232 0.95 18.28 5.98
N VAL A 233 0.17 18.84 5.05
CA VAL A 233 0.67 19.23 3.73
C VAL A 233 1.82 20.22 3.82
N ALA A 234 1.65 21.28 4.62
CA ALA A 234 2.69 22.31 4.81
C ALA A 234 3.98 21.70 5.37
N ASN A 235 3.88 20.79 6.36
CA ASN A 235 5.06 20.11 6.90
C ASN A 235 5.76 19.24 5.85
N ALA A 236 5.04 18.50 5.04
CA ALA A 236 5.65 17.73 3.96
C ALA A 236 6.44 18.62 2.99
N VAL A 237 5.89 19.80 2.64
CA VAL A 237 6.56 20.80 1.79
C VAL A 237 7.81 21.37 2.50
N TYR A 238 7.71 21.75 3.77
CA TYR A 238 8.84 22.27 4.53
C TYR A 238 9.94 21.24 4.77
N ASP A 239 9.58 19.96 4.85
CA ASP A 239 10.55 18.87 4.95
C ASP A 239 11.31 18.62 3.63
N GLY A 240 10.84 19.20 2.52
CA GLY A 240 11.48 19.18 1.21
C GLY A 240 10.98 18.04 0.31
N THR A 241 9.69 17.65 0.42
CA THR A 241 9.09 16.75 -0.60
C THR A 241 9.04 17.46 -1.95
N ASP A 242 9.33 16.73 -3.03
CA ASP A 242 9.30 17.30 -4.39
C ASP A 242 7.89 17.39 -4.95
N ALA A 243 7.00 16.51 -4.49
CA ALA A 243 5.61 16.51 -4.88
C ALA A 243 4.71 16.00 -3.74
N VAL A 244 3.47 16.44 -3.78
CA VAL A 244 2.36 15.93 -2.94
C VAL A 244 1.27 15.39 -3.86
N MET A 245 0.62 14.29 -3.47
CA MET A 245 -0.36 13.61 -4.31
C MET A 245 -1.75 13.67 -3.68
N LEU A 246 -2.73 14.13 -4.45
CA LEU A 246 -4.16 13.94 -4.18
C LEU A 246 -4.63 12.61 -4.80
N SER A 247 -5.46 11.87 -4.08
CA SER A 247 -6.02 10.58 -4.51
C SER A 247 -7.54 10.69 -4.63
N GLY A 248 -8.27 10.17 -3.66
CA GLY A 248 -9.73 10.23 -3.63
C GLY A 248 -10.29 11.64 -3.70
N GLU A 249 -9.57 12.63 -3.19
CA GLU A 249 -9.94 14.04 -3.18
C GLU A 249 -10.29 14.57 -4.57
N THR A 250 -9.52 14.15 -5.58
CA THR A 250 -9.73 14.54 -6.98
C THR A 250 -10.40 13.46 -7.82
N ALA A 251 -10.22 12.17 -7.48
CA ALA A 251 -10.75 11.06 -8.27
C ALA A 251 -12.24 10.82 -8.07
N GLN A 252 -12.75 11.00 -6.85
CA GLN A 252 -14.15 10.72 -6.48
C GLN A 252 -14.75 11.70 -5.46
N GLY A 253 -13.96 12.69 -5.01
CA GLY A 253 -14.42 13.73 -4.08
C GLY A 253 -15.45 14.64 -4.68
N LYS A 254 -16.24 15.31 -3.83
CA LYS A 254 -17.24 16.32 -4.24
C LYS A 254 -16.63 17.66 -4.61
N TYR A 255 -15.39 17.92 -4.18
CA TYR A 255 -14.71 19.22 -4.31
C TYR A 255 -13.31 19.09 -4.93
N PRO A 256 -13.19 18.44 -6.13
CA PRO A 256 -11.88 18.14 -6.72
C PRO A 256 -11.09 19.40 -7.09
N LEU A 257 -11.78 20.44 -7.59
CA LEU A 257 -11.15 21.70 -7.97
C LEU A 257 -10.66 22.47 -6.75
N GLU A 258 -11.47 22.55 -5.70
CA GLU A 258 -11.13 23.21 -4.45
C GLU A 258 -9.97 22.51 -3.73
N ALA A 259 -9.92 21.16 -3.78
CA ALA A 259 -8.81 20.38 -3.23
C ALA A 259 -7.51 20.70 -3.97
N LEU A 260 -7.54 20.73 -5.31
CA LEU A 260 -6.39 21.11 -6.13
C LEU A 260 -5.96 22.55 -5.86
N GLN A 261 -6.88 23.50 -5.78
CA GLN A 261 -6.56 24.89 -5.47
C GLN A 261 -5.94 25.04 -4.09
N MET A 262 -6.47 24.33 -3.09
CA MET A 262 -5.94 24.36 -1.73
C MET A 262 -4.52 23.83 -1.66
N ILE A 263 -4.24 22.68 -2.29
CA ILE A 263 -2.89 22.11 -2.27
C ILE A 263 -1.88 23.01 -3.00
N CYS A 264 -2.29 23.64 -4.11
CA CYS A 264 -1.48 24.64 -4.80
C CYS A 264 -1.13 25.83 -3.91
N LEU A 265 -2.11 26.36 -3.15
CA LEU A 265 -1.86 27.44 -2.19
C LEU A 265 -0.85 27.04 -1.11
N LEU A 266 -0.99 25.83 -0.55
CA LEU A 266 -0.08 25.33 0.49
C LEU A 266 1.34 25.10 -0.05
N TYR A 267 1.46 24.60 -1.26
CA TYR A 267 2.73 24.38 -1.92
C TYR A 267 3.45 25.67 -2.31
N THR A 268 2.72 26.76 -2.63
CA THR A 268 3.28 28.05 -3.06
C THR A 268 3.32 29.11 -1.95
N SER A 269 2.76 28.83 -0.78
CA SER A 269 2.81 29.75 0.37
C SER A 269 4.23 29.85 0.94
N PRO A 270 4.63 31.05 1.34
CA PRO A 270 5.94 31.25 1.97
C PRO A 270 6.04 30.61 3.35
#